data_e27cd7a5299dd98c5150b1f08c1325f9
#
_entry.id   e27cd7a5299dd98c5150b1f08c1325f9
#
_cell.length_a   1.000
_cell.length_b   1.000
_cell.length_c   1.000
_cell.angle_alpha   90.00
_cell.angle_beta   90.00
_cell.angle_gamma   90.00
#
_symmetry.space_group_name_H-M   'P 1'
#
loop_
_entity.id
_entity.type
_entity.pdbx_description
1 polymer ?
#
loop_
_entity_poly.entity_id
_entity_poly.type
_entity_poly.pdbx_seq_one_letter_code
_entity_poly.pdbx_strand_id
1 'polypeptide(L)'
;IILVVMSGLYHSAHASDSLSKSPENWMSKLDESKHLTEINIPGSHDSGSFTLKDPVKSVWAKTQDKDYLTQMKSGVRFFDIRGRASADNMISVHHGMVYLHHELGKFLDDAKYYLSAYPNETIVMSMKKDYDSDSKVTKTFEEIFREYYYNNPQYQNLFYTGSNANPTLKETKGKIVLFNRMGGTYIKSGYGADTSGIQWADNATFETKINNGSLNLQVQDEYKDYYDKKVEAVKNLLAKAKTDSNKDNVYVNFLSVASGGSAFNSTYNYASHINPEIAKTIKANGKARTGWLIVDYAGYTWPGYDDIVSEIIDSNK
;
A
#
# COMPACT_ATOMS: atom_id res chain seq x y z
N ILE A 1 52.32 27.90 36.58
CA ILE A 1 51.15 27.00 36.59
C ILE A 1 50.24 27.45 35.49
N ILE A 2 50.21 26.71 34.33
CA ILE A 2 49.34 27.00 33.21
C ILE A 2 48.13 26.08 33.36
N LEU A 3 46.95 26.68 33.53
CA LEU A 3 45.68 26.00 33.61
C LEU A 3 45.15 25.80 32.18
N VAL A 4 45.19 24.58 31.65
CA VAL A 4 44.56 24.23 30.37
C VAL A 4 43.09 23.89 30.66
N VAL A 5 42.16 24.75 30.24
CA VAL A 5 40.71 24.48 30.26
C VAL A 5 40.37 23.73 28.97
N MET A 6 40.20 22.40 29.08
CA MET A 6 39.60 21.64 27.99
C MET A 6 38.08 21.92 27.94
N SER A 7 37.63 22.69 27.00
CA SER A 7 36.20 22.82 26.66
C SER A 7 35.77 21.61 25.85
N GLY A 8 35.17 20.63 26.54
CA GLY A 8 34.51 19.52 25.87
C GLY A 8 33.31 20.00 25.11
N LEU A 9 33.39 19.94 23.79
CA LEU A 9 32.22 20.11 22.90
C LEU A 9 31.32 18.86 23.06
N TYR A 10 30.33 18.97 23.92
CA TYR A 10 29.22 18.02 23.91
C TYR A 10 28.44 18.23 22.61
N HIS A 11 28.72 17.44 21.59
CA HIS A 11 27.78 17.22 20.52
C HIS A 11 26.60 16.46 21.10
N SER A 12 25.52 17.16 21.43
CA SER A 12 24.24 16.51 21.64
C SER A 12 23.83 15.97 20.28
N ALA A 13 23.99 14.67 20.08
CA ALA A 13 23.32 13.99 19.01
C ALA A 13 21.82 14.16 19.26
N HIS A 14 21.21 15.10 18.54
CA HIS A 14 19.76 15.14 18.45
C HIS A 14 19.34 13.79 17.88
N ALA A 15 18.76 12.93 18.72
CA ALA A 15 18.04 11.78 18.23
C ALA A 15 17.04 12.29 17.19
N SER A 16 17.22 11.93 15.92
CA SER A 16 16.28 12.31 14.88
C SER A 16 14.90 11.84 15.31
N ASP A 17 13.96 12.76 15.42
CA ASP A 17 12.59 12.38 15.78
C ASP A 17 12.09 11.31 14.79
N SER A 18 11.59 10.20 15.34
CA SER A 18 11.02 9.11 14.58
C SER A 18 9.91 9.64 13.67
N LEU A 19 9.92 9.28 12.40
CA LEU A 19 8.92 9.69 11.41
C LEU A 19 7.51 9.23 11.81
N SER A 20 7.42 8.08 12.47
CA SER A 20 6.16 7.50 12.94
C SER A 20 5.49 8.24 14.10
N LYS A 21 6.16 9.22 14.71
CA LYS A 21 5.53 10.10 15.71
C LYS A 21 4.46 11.02 15.15
N SER A 22 4.49 11.29 13.84
CA SER A 22 3.47 12.06 13.12
C SER A 22 3.07 11.29 11.87
N PRO A 23 2.37 10.15 12.04
CA PRO A 23 2.09 9.24 10.94
C PRO A 23 1.17 9.85 9.87
N GLU A 24 0.36 10.84 10.25
CA GLU A 24 -0.55 11.54 9.34
C GLU A 24 0.16 12.37 8.28
N ASN A 25 1.44 12.74 8.47
CA ASN A 25 2.20 13.56 7.50
C ASN A 25 3.68 13.17 7.39
N TRP A 26 3.98 11.89 7.55
CA TRP A 26 5.36 11.41 7.60
C TRP A 26 6.15 11.60 6.30
N MET A 27 5.48 11.54 5.13
CA MET A 27 6.15 11.74 3.84
C MET A 27 6.65 13.17 3.66
N SER A 28 5.99 14.16 4.28
CA SER A 28 6.40 15.57 4.22
C SER A 28 7.80 15.83 4.78
N LYS A 29 8.34 14.87 5.55
CA LYS A 29 9.67 14.95 6.18
C LYS A 29 10.76 14.25 5.37
N LEU A 30 10.41 13.63 4.25
CA LEU A 30 11.35 12.94 3.37
C LEU A 30 11.95 13.88 2.33
N ASP A 31 13.09 13.48 1.79
CA ASP A 31 13.65 14.11 0.60
C ASP A 31 12.70 13.92 -0.58
N GLU A 32 12.11 15.01 -1.04
CA GLU A 32 11.10 15.01 -2.11
C GLU A 32 11.64 14.64 -3.50
N SER A 33 12.96 14.61 -3.67
CA SER A 33 13.61 14.16 -4.92
C SER A 33 13.63 12.64 -5.08
N LYS A 34 13.31 11.88 -4.02
CA LYS A 34 13.21 10.42 -4.09
C LYS A 34 12.05 10.00 -4.96
N HIS A 35 12.31 8.96 -5.77
CA HIS A 35 11.24 8.25 -6.46
C HIS A 35 10.39 7.45 -5.47
N LEU A 36 9.11 7.27 -5.75
CA LEU A 36 8.22 6.49 -4.87
C LEU A 36 8.72 5.06 -4.65
N THR A 37 9.43 4.50 -5.64
CA THR A 37 10.05 3.17 -5.56
C THR A 37 11.19 3.07 -4.54
N GLU A 38 11.80 4.20 -4.17
CA GLU A 38 12.85 4.30 -3.16
C GLU A 38 12.30 4.52 -1.74
N ILE A 39 11.00 4.79 -1.62
CA ILE A 39 10.32 5.04 -0.35
C ILE A 39 9.72 3.73 0.16
N ASN A 40 9.99 3.41 1.42
CA ASN A 40 9.35 2.30 2.11
C ASN A 40 7.93 2.70 2.49
N ILE A 41 6.93 2.07 1.89
CA ILE A 41 5.52 2.47 2.01
C ILE A 41 4.72 1.37 2.70
N PRO A 42 4.08 1.67 3.85
CA PRO A 42 3.10 0.77 4.42
C PRO A 42 1.80 0.83 3.63
N GLY A 43 1.24 -0.34 3.33
CA GLY A 43 -0.01 -0.50 2.62
C GLY A 43 -1.00 -1.40 3.34
N SER A 44 -2.26 -1.32 2.95
CA SER A 44 -3.34 -2.18 3.44
C SER A 44 -3.85 -3.08 2.32
N HIS A 45 -3.92 -4.39 2.61
CA HIS A 45 -4.53 -5.39 1.73
C HIS A 45 -6.05 -5.32 1.87
N ASP A 46 -6.77 -5.40 0.73
CA ASP A 46 -8.23 -5.29 0.71
C ASP A 46 -8.73 -4.17 1.64
N SER A 47 -8.28 -2.96 1.36
CA SER A 47 -8.36 -1.80 2.25
C SER A 47 -9.77 -1.47 2.71
N GLY A 48 -10.79 -1.83 1.93
CA GLY A 48 -12.20 -1.54 2.18
C GLY A 48 -12.93 -2.58 3.04
N SER A 49 -12.28 -3.63 3.52
CA SER A 49 -12.95 -4.73 4.22
C SER A 49 -13.40 -4.43 5.66
N PHE A 50 -13.04 -3.27 6.19
CA PHE A 50 -13.38 -2.84 7.55
C PHE A 50 -14.88 -2.77 7.83
N THR A 51 -15.70 -2.67 6.80
CA THR A 51 -17.17 -2.59 6.90
C THR A 51 -17.84 -3.91 7.27
N LEU A 52 -17.12 -5.05 7.11
CA LEU A 52 -17.68 -6.36 7.40
C LEU A 52 -17.94 -6.55 8.89
N LYS A 53 -19.21 -6.87 9.20
CA LYS A 53 -19.68 -7.16 10.56
C LYS A 53 -20.19 -8.60 10.71
N ASP A 54 -20.42 -9.28 9.59
CA ASP A 54 -20.85 -10.67 9.57
C ASP A 54 -19.75 -11.56 10.18
N PRO A 55 -20.00 -12.26 11.29
CA PRO A 55 -18.95 -13.02 11.99
C PRO A 55 -18.39 -14.19 11.16
N VAL A 56 -19.19 -14.76 10.26
CA VAL A 56 -18.76 -15.88 9.42
C VAL A 56 -17.87 -15.37 8.29
N LYS A 57 -18.33 -14.35 7.56
CA LYS A 57 -17.55 -13.74 6.47
C LYS A 57 -16.29 -13.03 6.97
N SER A 58 -16.35 -12.43 8.15
CA SER A 58 -15.22 -11.70 8.72
C SER A 58 -14.01 -12.59 9.01
N VAL A 59 -14.20 -13.88 9.23
CA VAL A 59 -13.09 -14.82 9.47
C VAL A 59 -12.10 -14.84 8.29
N TRP A 60 -12.60 -14.77 7.07
CA TRP A 60 -11.78 -14.91 5.87
C TRP A 60 -11.76 -13.68 4.96
N ALA A 61 -12.75 -12.79 5.06
CA ALA A 61 -12.88 -11.66 4.15
C ALA A 61 -12.57 -10.30 4.81
N LYS A 62 -12.56 -10.22 6.15
CA LYS A 62 -12.17 -8.99 6.84
C LYS A 62 -10.66 -8.96 7.05
N THR A 63 -10.01 -8.03 6.38
CA THR A 63 -8.56 -7.84 6.43
C THR A 63 -8.14 -6.52 7.08
N GLN A 64 -9.10 -5.64 7.34
CA GLN A 64 -8.88 -4.36 8.01
C GLN A 64 -9.97 -4.10 9.05
N ASP A 65 -9.61 -3.42 10.14
CA ASP A 65 -10.55 -2.98 11.18
C ASP A 65 -10.78 -1.46 11.18
N LYS A 66 -9.88 -0.70 10.57
CA LYS A 66 -9.93 0.77 10.51
C LYS A 66 -10.45 1.24 9.16
N ASP A 67 -11.28 2.29 9.16
CA ASP A 67 -11.75 2.92 7.93
C ASP A 67 -10.60 3.59 7.15
N TYR A 68 -10.87 4.00 5.91
CA TYR A 68 -9.87 4.58 5.03
C TYR A 68 -9.15 5.79 5.64
N LEU A 69 -9.92 6.71 6.21
CA LEU A 69 -9.35 7.94 6.77
C LEU A 69 -8.46 7.64 7.99
N THR A 70 -8.87 6.70 8.84
CA THR A 70 -8.06 6.24 9.98
C THR A 70 -6.80 5.53 9.50
N GLN A 71 -6.88 4.69 8.47
CA GLN A 71 -5.71 4.07 7.85
C GLN A 71 -4.71 5.14 7.33
N MET A 72 -5.20 6.17 6.61
CA MET A 72 -4.38 7.28 6.12
C MET A 72 -3.69 8.03 7.26
N LYS A 73 -4.43 8.37 8.30
CA LYS A 73 -3.90 9.06 9.50
C LYS A 73 -2.93 8.19 10.30
N SER A 74 -3.08 6.87 10.23
CA SER A 74 -2.15 5.91 10.83
C SER A 74 -0.85 5.72 10.05
N GLY A 75 -0.73 6.32 8.87
CA GLY A 75 0.49 6.30 8.06
C GLY A 75 0.45 5.42 6.82
N VAL A 76 -0.64 4.71 6.57
CA VAL A 76 -0.84 3.90 5.37
C VAL A 76 -0.88 4.80 4.13
N ARG A 77 -0.12 4.43 3.08
CA ARG A 77 -0.04 5.19 1.82
C ARG A 77 -0.23 4.36 0.56
N PHE A 78 -0.27 3.04 0.67
CA PHE A 78 -0.69 2.16 -0.42
C PHE A 78 -2.03 1.53 -0.05
N PHE A 79 -3.01 1.65 -0.93
CA PHE A 79 -4.37 1.12 -0.73
C PHE A 79 -4.69 0.12 -1.83
N ASP A 80 -4.96 -1.11 -1.44
CA ASP A 80 -5.38 -2.19 -2.32
C ASP A 80 -6.91 -2.17 -2.43
N ILE A 81 -7.40 -1.47 -3.44
CA ILE A 81 -8.83 -1.32 -3.70
C ILE A 81 -9.26 -2.32 -4.76
N ARG A 82 -10.24 -3.11 -4.42
CA ARG A 82 -10.78 -4.14 -5.27
C ARG A 82 -12.28 -3.95 -5.46
N GLY A 83 -12.77 -4.22 -6.65
CA GLY A 83 -14.15 -3.89 -6.95
C GLY A 83 -14.80 -4.76 -8.01
N ARG A 84 -16.09 -4.48 -8.17
CA ARG A 84 -16.98 -5.04 -9.17
C ARG A 84 -17.66 -3.90 -9.90
N ALA A 85 -17.77 -4.00 -11.22
CA ALA A 85 -18.61 -3.09 -11.98
C ALA A 85 -20.09 -3.44 -11.71
N SER A 86 -20.79 -2.52 -11.09
CA SER A 86 -22.22 -2.62 -10.79
C SER A 86 -23.07 -1.87 -11.80
N ALA A 87 -24.39 -2.09 -11.76
CA ALA A 87 -25.35 -1.29 -12.52
C ALA A 87 -25.13 0.21 -12.25
N ASP A 88 -25.61 1.06 -13.14
CA ASP A 88 -25.47 2.53 -13.06
C ASP A 88 -24.02 3.05 -13.18
N ASN A 89 -23.13 2.26 -13.82
CA ASN A 89 -21.72 2.62 -14.04
C ASN A 89 -20.95 2.94 -12.76
N MET A 90 -21.26 2.22 -11.69
CA MET A 90 -20.57 2.33 -10.41
C MET A 90 -19.59 1.18 -10.21
N ILE A 91 -18.60 1.40 -9.38
CA ILE A 91 -17.72 0.35 -8.87
C ILE A 91 -18.01 0.15 -7.40
N SER A 92 -18.61 -0.99 -7.07
CA SER A 92 -18.78 -1.44 -5.69
C SER A 92 -17.49 -2.10 -5.19
N VAL A 93 -17.13 -1.82 -3.94
CA VAL A 93 -15.93 -2.39 -3.33
C VAL A 93 -16.22 -3.81 -2.88
N HIS A 94 -15.33 -4.73 -3.26
CA HIS A 94 -15.50 -6.17 -3.07
C HIS A 94 -14.22 -6.83 -2.55
N HIS A 95 -14.39 -7.93 -1.80
CA HIS A 95 -13.39 -8.96 -1.58
C HIS A 95 -13.90 -10.25 -2.26
N GLY A 96 -13.41 -10.55 -3.45
CA GLY A 96 -14.00 -11.59 -4.28
C GLY A 96 -15.51 -11.35 -4.46
N MET A 97 -16.31 -12.38 -4.18
CA MET A 97 -17.77 -12.30 -4.24
C MET A 97 -18.42 -11.48 -3.11
N VAL A 98 -17.68 -11.10 -2.07
CA VAL A 98 -18.23 -10.41 -0.90
C VAL A 98 -18.30 -8.92 -1.15
N TYR A 99 -19.50 -8.37 -1.19
CA TYR A 99 -19.74 -6.93 -1.24
C TYR A 99 -19.37 -6.28 0.10
N LEU A 100 -18.56 -5.24 0.07
CA LEU A 100 -18.06 -4.55 1.26
C LEU A 100 -18.89 -3.32 1.67
N HIS A 101 -20.16 -3.29 1.22
CA HIS A 101 -21.18 -2.32 1.65
C HIS A 101 -20.85 -0.85 1.37
N HIS A 102 -20.01 -0.55 0.39
CA HIS A 102 -19.75 0.81 -0.08
C HIS A 102 -19.21 0.80 -1.51
N GLU A 103 -19.22 1.98 -2.12
CA GLU A 103 -18.76 2.24 -3.47
C GLU A 103 -17.38 2.88 -3.47
N LEU A 104 -16.70 2.84 -4.61
CA LEU A 104 -15.35 3.42 -4.80
C LEU A 104 -15.32 4.92 -4.44
N GLY A 105 -16.40 5.65 -4.67
CA GLY A 105 -16.50 7.07 -4.32
C GLY A 105 -16.19 7.38 -2.87
N LYS A 106 -16.51 6.46 -1.93
CA LYS A 106 -16.17 6.65 -0.53
C LYS A 106 -14.65 6.73 -0.31
N PHE A 107 -13.88 5.86 -0.94
CA PHE A 107 -12.42 5.93 -0.85
C PHE A 107 -11.89 7.23 -1.44
N LEU A 108 -12.37 7.64 -2.60
CA LEU A 108 -11.92 8.86 -3.27
C LEU A 108 -12.29 10.12 -2.49
N ASP A 109 -13.46 10.15 -1.86
CA ASP A 109 -13.88 11.27 -0.99
C ASP A 109 -12.98 11.35 0.25
N ASP A 110 -12.70 10.24 0.91
CA ASP A 110 -11.81 10.20 2.08
C ASP A 110 -10.37 10.59 1.70
N ALA A 111 -9.87 10.11 0.56
CA ALA A 111 -8.55 10.47 0.05
C ALA A 111 -8.45 11.96 -0.30
N LYS A 112 -9.48 12.52 -0.93
CA LYS A 112 -9.56 13.95 -1.25
C LYS A 112 -9.54 14.80 0.02
N TYR A 113 -10.33 14.44 1.01
CA TYR A 113 -10.33 15.12 2.30
C TYR A 113 -8.95 15.05 2.97
N TYR A 114 -8.37 13.86 3.04
CA TYR A 114 -7.06 13.66 3.67
C TYR A 114 -5.94 14.44 2.96
N LEU A 115 -5.85 14.35 1.63
CA LEU A 115 -4.81 15.05 0.86
C LEU A 115 -5.00 16.56 0.85
N SER A 116 -6.22 17.06 1.06
CA SER A 116 -6.47 18.49 1.28
C SER A 116 -5.92 18.96 2.62
N ALA A 117 -6.01 18.14 3.66
CA ALA A 117 -5.46 18.44 4.98
C ALA A 117 -3.94 18.26 5.02
N TYR A 118 -3.40 17.30 4.26
CA TYR A 118 -1.97 16.95 4.21
C TYR A 118 -1.44 16.98 2.76
N PRO A 119 -1.27 18.17 2.17
CA PRO A 119 -1.02 18.33 0.74
C PRO A 119 0.38 17.90 0.28
N ASN A 120 1.27 17.57 1.21
CA ASN A 120 2.60 17.05 0.91
C ASN A 120 2.67 15.50 0.91
N GLU A 121 1.57 14.85 1.21
CA GLU A 121 1.46 13.39 1.21
C GLU A 121 1.08 12.86 -0.17
N THR A 122 1.41 11.60 -0.43
CA THR A 122 1.06 10.89 -1.66
C THR A 122 0.37 9.58 -1.30
N ILE A 123 -0.67 9.22 -2.03
CA ILE A 123 -1.34 7.92 -1.93
C ILE A 123 -1.05 7.13 -3.21
N VAL A 124 -0.65 5.88 -3.08
CA VAL A 124 -0.64 4.90 -4.17
C VAL A 124 -1.92 4.07 -4.05
N MET A 125 -2.71 4.05 -5.10
CA MET A 125 -3.97 3.33 -5.15
C MET A 125 -3.86 2.19 -6.17
N SER A 126 -3.82 0.97 -5.69
CA SER A 126 -4.00 -0.22 -6.53
C SER A 126 -5.48 -0.41 -6.82
N MET A 127 -5.83 -0.52 -8.09
CA MET A 127 -7.21 -0.76 -8.50
C MET A 127 -7.31 -2.04 -9.32
N LYS A 128 -8.15 -2.97 -8.86
CA LYS A 128 -8.32 -4.29 -9.45
C LYS A 128 -9.80 -4.68 -9.54
N LYS A 129 -10.18 -5.30 -10.66
CA LYS A 129 -11.45 -6.03 -10.73
C LYS A 129 -11.31 -7.34 -9.94
N ASP A 130 -12.20 -7.58 -9.00
CA ASP A 130 -12.13 -8.74 -8.09
C ASP A 130 -13.34 -9.69 -8.19
N TYR A 131 -14.39 -9.28 -8.89
CA TYR A 131 -15.59 -10.09 -9.12
C TYR A 131 -16.23 -9.74 -10.47
N ASP A 132 -17.04 -10.65 -11.00
CA ASP A 132 -17.73 -10.48 -12.26
C ASP A 132 -18.66 -9.28 -12.24
N SER A 133 -18.71 -8.56 -13.36
CA SER A 133 -19.59 -7.41 -13.53
C SER A 133 -21.06 -7.82 -13.42
N ASP A 134 -21.90 -6.91 -12.94
CA ASP A 134 -23.36 -7.08 -13.01
C ASP A 134 -23.76 -7.33 -14.46
N SER A 135 -24.75 -8.20 -14.67
CA SER A 135 -25.23 -8.62 -15.99
C SER A 135 -25.78 -7.48 -16.86
N LYS A 136 -26.13 -6.36 -16.23
CA LYS A 136 -26.62 -5.16 -16.94
C LYS A 136 -25.49 -4.22 -17.38
N VAL A 137 -24.26 -4.49 -16.96
CA VAL A 137 -23.10 -3.66 -17.32
C VAL A 137 -22.61 -4.06 -18.70
N THR A 138 -22.46 -3.10 -19.59
CA THR A 138 -21.97 -3.30 -20.95
C THR A 138 -20.56 -2.78 -21.18
N LYS A 139 -20.07 -1.87 -20.31
CA LYS A 139 -18.73 -1.33 -20.36
C LYS A 139 -17.74 -2.21 -19.62
N THR A 140 -16.47 -2.16 -20.02
CA THR A 140 -15.41 -2.83 -19.25
C THR A 140 -15.23 -2.15 -17.89
N PHE A 141 -14.63 -2.87 -16.95
CA PHE A 141 -14.32 -2.32 -15.63
C PHE A 141 -13.42 -1.08 -15.73
N GLU A 142 -12.40 -1.12 -16.59
CA GLU A 142 -11.50 0.01 -16.83
C GLU A 142 -12.23 1.21 -17.44
N GLU A 143 -13.12 1.00 -18.41
CA GLU A 143 -13.91 2.09 -18.99
C GLU A 143 -14.76 2.79 -17.93
N ILE A 144 -15.42 2.03 -17.03
CA ILE A 144 -16.21 2.60 -15.94
C ILE A 144 -15.30 3.39 -14.98
N PHE A 145 -14.17 2.82 -14.57
CA PHE A 145 -13.22 3.51 -13.70
C PHE A 145 -12.73 4.81 -14.36
N ARG A 146 -12.31 4.75 -15.60
CA ARG A 146 -11.78 5.90 -16.36
C ARG A 146 -12.81 7.00 -16.55
N GLU A 147 -14.00 6.64 -16.99
CA GLU A 147 -15.05 7.63 -17.35
C GLU A 147 -15.73 8.23 -16.12
N TYR A 148 -16.04 7.42 -15.12
CA TYR A 148 -16.88 7.87 -13.99
C TYR A 148 -16.09 8.25 -12.73
N TYR A 149 -14.81 7.92 -12.67
CA TYR A 149 -13.95 8.24 -11.51
C TYR A 149 -12.69 9.00 -11.91
N TYR A 150 -11.84 8.42 -12.72
CA TYR A 150 -10.54 9.01 -13.08
C TYR A 150 -10.68 10.34 -13.82
N ASN A 151 -11.58 10.42 -14.81
CA ASN A 151 -11.89 11.61 -15.59
C ASN A 151 -13.09 12.42 -15.04
N ASN A 152 -13.67 12.01 -13.91
CA ASN A 152 -14.76 12.75 -13.29
C ASN A 152 -14.23 14.10 -12.76
N PRO A 153 -14.88 15.24 -13.09
CA PRO A 153 -14.47 16.56 -12.60
C PRO A 153 -14.34 16.65 -11.08
N GLN A 154 -15.13 15.88 -10.33
CA GLN A 154 -15.05 15.81 -8.87
C GLN A 154 -13.72 15.26 -8.38
N TYR A 155 -13.08 14.36 -9.13
CA TYR A 155 -11.86 13.63 -8.76
C TYR A 155 -10.67 13.89 -9.69
N GLN A 156 -10.88 14.62 -10.79
CA GLN A 156 -9.87 14.79 -11.85
C GLN A 156 -8.54 15.34 -11.33
N ASN A 157 -8.58 16.32 -10.43
CA ASN A 157 -7.37 16.93 -9.84
C ASN A 157 -6.74 16.10 -8.71
N LEU A 158 -7.36 15.00 -8.34
CA LEU A 158 -6.90 14.13 -7.27
C LEU A 158 -5.81 13.16 -7.76
N PHE A 159 -5.86 12.77 -9.04
CA PHE A 159 -4.92 11.82 -9.60
C PHE A 159 -3.67 12.49 -10.17
N TYR A 160 -2.53 11.84 -9.97
CA TYR A 160 -1.30 12.15 -10.70
C TYR A 160 -1.48 11.80 -12.18
N THR A 161 -1.23 12.76 -13.05
CA THR A 161 -1.40 12.63 -14.51
C THR A 161 -0.11 12.90 -15.28
N GLY A 162 1.02 12.97 -14.60
CA GLY A 162 2.32 13.18 -15.23
C GLY A 162 2.78 11.98 -16.06
N SER A 163 3.71 12.22 -16.97
CA SER A 163 4.25 11.22 -17.90
C SER A 163 5.48 10.48 -17.38
N ASN A 164 6.00 10.85 -16.20
CA ASN A 164 7.14 10.16 -15.61
C ASN A 164 6.71 8.77 -15.14
N ALA A 165 7.31 7.73 -15.70
CA ALA A 165 7.01 6.34 -15.35
C ALA A 165 7.40 5.99 -13.91
N ASN A 166 8.42 6.65 -13.36
CA ASN A 166 8.86 6.50 -11.99
C ASN A 166 8.89 7.87 -11.30
N PRO A 167 7.71 8.40 -10.89
CA PRO A 167 7.60 9.75 -10.37
C PRO A 167 8.28 9.90 -9.01
N THR A 168 8.76 11.11 -8.75
CA THR A 168 9.29 11.50 -7.45
C THR A 168 8.17 11.91 -6.50
N LEU A 169 8.49 11.96 -5.21
CA LEU A 169 7.57 12.47 -4.21
C LEU A 169 7.16 13.93 -4.51
N LYS A 170 8.10 14.75 -5.00
CA LYS A 170 7.82 16.13 -5.42
C LYS A 170 6.74 16.21 -6.49
N GLU A 171 6.78 15.33 -7.48
CA GLU A 171 5.82 15.30 -8.58
C GLU A 171 4.43 14.82 -8.14
N THR A 172 4.35 14.05 -7.06
CA THR A 172 3.12 13.36 -6.65
C THR A 172 2.47 13.93 -5.38
N LYS A 173 3.05 14.99 -4.80
CA LYS A 173 2.48 15.67 -3.61
C LYS A 173 1.00 16.01 -3.81
N GLY A 174 0.19 15.64 -2.81
CA GLY A 174 -1.25 15.90 -2.80
C GLY A 174 -2.06 15.07 -3.80
N LYS A 175 -1.46 14.02 -4.38
CA LYS A 175 -2.07 13.21 -5.45
C LYS A 175 -2.20 11.74 -5.08
N ILE A 176 -3.15 11.10 -5.76
CA ILE A 176 -3.22 9.64 -5.87
C ILE A 176 -2.45 9.21 -7.11
N VAL A 177 -1.48 8.32 -6.94
CA VAL A 177 -0.78 7.65 -8.04
C VAL A 177 -1.44 6.29 -8.25
N LEU A 178 -1.94 6.04 -9.46
CA LEU A 178 -2.59 4.79 -9.77
C LEU A 178 -1.56 3.66 -9.93
N PHE A 179 -1.85 2.52 -9.30
CA PHE A 179 -1.22 1.23 -9.58
C PHE A 179 -2.25 0.36 -10.30
N ASN A 180 -2.13 0.30 -11.64
CA ASN A 180 -3.19 -0.19 -12.50
C ASN A 180 -3.15 -1.72 -12.65
N ARG A 181 -4.06 -2.40 -11.98
CA ARG A 181 -4.31 -3.83 -12.11
C ARG A 181 -5.60 -4.16 -12.87
N MET A 182 -6.23 -3.15 -13.48
CA MET A 182 -7.49 -3.33 -14.21
C MET A 182 -7.29 -3.79 -15.66
N GLY A 183 -6.13 -3.48 -16.22
CA GLY A 183 -5.89 -3.57 -17.66
C GLY A 183 -6.30 -2.31 -18.42
N GLY A 184 -6.38 -2.41 -19.74
CA GLY A 184 -6.64 -1.28 -20.62
C GLY A 184 -5.40 -0.45 -20.93
N THR A 185 -5.42 0.24 -22.06
CA THR A 185 -4.26 1.02 -22.56
C THR A 185 -4.51 2.53 -22.57
N TYR A 186 -5.59 2.98 -21.93
CA TYR A 186 -6.03 4.37 -22.00
C TYR A 186 -5.49 5.27 -20.90
N ILE A 187 -5.17 4.72 -19.72
CA ILE A 187 -4.58 5.49 -18.62
C ILE A 187 -3.07 5.54 -18.80
N LYS A 188 -2.52 6.75 -18.96
CA LYS A 188 -1.14 7.00 -19.34
C LYS A 188 -0.19 7.28 -18.17
N SER A 189 -0.72 7.42 -16.97
CA SER A 189 0.04 7.81 -15.77
C SER A 189 -0.02 6.74 -14.69
N GLY A 190 1.01 6.71 -13.85
CA GLY A 190 1.12 5.78 -12.75
C GLY A 190 1.84 4.49 -13.12
N TYR A 191 1.73 3.51 -12.24
CA TYR A 191 2.35 2.19 -12.41
C TYR A 191 1.42 1.26 -13.17
N GLY A 192 1.94 0.57 -14.17
CA GLY A 192 1.14 -0.25 -15.09
C GLY A 192 0.43 0.55 -16.18
N ALA A 193 0.86 1.80 -16.40
CA ALA A 193 0.36 2.65 -17.48
C ALA A 193 0.65 2.04 -18.86
N ASP A 194 -0.27 2.29 -19.79
CA ASP A 194 -0.15 1.84 -21.19
C ASP A 194 -0.01 0.32 -21.40
N THR A 195 -0.39 -0.48 -20.43
CA THR A 195 -0.35 -1.94 -20.55
C THR A 195 -1.75 -2.55 -20.65
N SER A 196 -1.84 -3.73 -21.27
CA SER A 196 -3.08 -4.51 -21.27
C SER A 196 -3.48 -5.05 -19.89
N GLY A 197 -2.68 -4.76 -18.89
CA GLY A 197 -2.78 -5.18 -17.50
C GLY A 197 -1.42 -5.68 -17.00
N ILE A 198 -1.16 -5.48 -15.71
CA ILE A 198 0.01 -6.09 -15.08
C ILE A 198 -0.19 -7.60 -15.06
N GLN A 199 0.75 -8.35 -15.61
CA GLN A 199 0.75 -9.81 -15.55
C GLN A 199 1.03 -10.24 -14.11
N TRP A 200 0.00 -10.76 -13.43
CA TRP A 200 0.05 -11.13 -12.03
C TRP A 200 -0.01 -12.65 -11.86
N ALA A 201 1.10 -13.24 -11.45
CA ALA A 201 1.16 -14.69 -11.23
C ALA A 201 0.37 -15.05 -9.95
N ASP A 202 -0.43 -16.11 -10.05
CA ASP A 202 -1.24 -16.58 -8.93
C ASP A 202 -0.39 -17.29 -7.88
N ASN A 203 -0.57 -16.89 -6.61
CA ASN A 203 0.08 -17.50 -5.44
C ASN A 203 1.59 -17.72 -5.63
N ALA A 204 2.31 -16.65 -5.97
CA ALA A 204 3.72 -16.73 -6.36
C ALA A 204 4.54 -15.53 -5.89
N THR A 205 5.85 -15.75 -5.84
CA THR A 205 6.85 -14.69 -5.93
C THR A 205 7.31 -14.63 -7.38
N PHE A 206 7.23 -13.44 -7.98
CA PHE A 206 7.48 -13.27 -9.42
C PHE A 206 8.01 -11.88 -9.75
N GLU A 207 8.55 -11.74 -10.94
CA GLU A 207 8.89 -10.45 -11.54
C GLU A 207 8.24 -10.30 -12.92
N THR A 208 7.90 -9.05 -13.25
CA THR A 208 7.36 -8.70 -14.55
C THR A 208 7.74 -7.27 -14.93
N LYS A 209 7.77 -6.98 -16.22
CA LYS A 209 7.98 -5.62 -16.72
C LYS A 209 6.67 -4.86 -16.72
N ILE A 210 6.73 -3.58 -16.32
CA ILE A 210 5.61 -2.64 -16.38
C ILE A 210 6.04 -1.32 -17.05
N ASN A 211 5.09 -0.45 -17.34
CA ASN A 211 5.34 0.86 -17.98
C ASN A 211 6.20 0.73 -19.25
N ASN A 212 5.73 -0.12 -20.17
CA ASN A 212 6.41 -0.40 -21.44
C ASN A 212 7.88 -0.86 -21.27
N GLY A 213 8.16 -1.59 -20.20
CA GLY A 213 9.47 -2.15 -19.92
C GLY A 213 10.42 -1.24 -19.16
N SER A 214 10.03 -0.01 -18.81
CA SER A 214 10.88 0.92 -18.08
C SER A 214 11.07 0.58 -16.60
N LEU A 215 10.14 -0.17 -16.01
CA LEU A 215 10.19 -0.60 -14.62
C LEU A 215 10.13 -2.13 -14.50
N ASN A 216 10.77 -2.64 -13.45
CA ASN A 216 10.71 -4.06 -13.08
C ASN A 216 9.87 -4.19 -11.80
N LEU A 217 8.73 -4.84 -11.90
CA LEU A 217 7.89 -5.15 -10.74
C LEU A 217 8.33 -6.47 -10.12
N GLN A 218 8.67 -6.42 -8.83
CA GLN A 218 9.08 -7.53 -8.00
C GLN A 218 7.99 -7.78 -6.95
N VAL A 219 7.30 -8.90 -7.02
CA VAL A 219 6.14 -9.18 -6.16
C VAL A 219 6.33 -10.46 -5.37
N GLN A 220 5.98 -10.44 -4.09
CA GLN A 220 5.65 -11.63 -3.31
C GLN A 220 4.18 -11.59 -2.95
N ASP A 221 3.42 -12.56 -3.43
CA ASP A 221 1.99 -12.75 -3.17
C ASP A 221 1.65 -14.25 -3.02
N GLU A 222 2.45 -14.95 -2.22
CA GLU A 222 2.23 -16.37 -1.88
C GLU A 222 1.20 -16.47 -0.76
N TYR A 223 -0.06 -16.24 -1.10
CA TYR A 223 -1.15 -16.12 -0.13
C TYR A 223 -1.68 -17.46 0.38
N LYS A 224 -1.24 -18.59 -0.19
CA LYS A 224 -1.54 -19.94 0.29
C LYS A 224 -0.48 -20.48 1.24
N ASP A 225 0.62 -19.78 1.43
CA ASP A 225 1.60 -20.09 2.46
C ASP A 225 1.12 -19.59 3.82
N TYR A 226 1.32 -20.40 4.85
CA TYR A 226 0.80 -20.09 6.20
C TYR A 226 1.95 -19.87 7.18
N TYR A 227 1.73 -18.98 8.17
CA TYR A 227 2.63 -18.72 9.28
C TYR A 227 4.10 -18.64 8.88
N ASP A 228 4.94 -19.58 9.31
CA ASP A 228 6.40 -19.52 9.11
C ASP A 228 6.83 -19.53 7.64
N LYS A 229 6.12 -20.26 6.78
CA LYS A 229 6.36 -20.21 5.32
C LYS A 229 6.08 -18.83 4.74
N LYS A 230 4.98 -18.21 5.16
CA LYS A 230 4.67 -16.85 4.71
C LYS A 230 5.70 -15.85 5.22
N VAL A 231 6.10 -15.95 6.49
CA VAL A 231 7.16 -15.12 7.06
C VAL A 231 8.47 -15.27 6.26
N GLU A 232 8.85 -16.49 5.90
CA GLU A 232 10.03 -16.77 5.07
C GLU A 232 9.92 -16.11 3.69
N ALA A 233 8.79 -16.28 3.00
CA ALA A 233 8.56 -15.66 1.67
C ALA A 233 8.68 -14.13 1.74
N VAL A 234 8.09 -13.49 2.75
CA VAL A 234 8.19 -12.04 2.98
C VAL A 234 9.64 -11.64 3.25
N LYS A 235 10.34 -12.35 4.13
CA LYS A 235 11.76 -12.06 4.47
C LYS A 235 12.69 -12.21 3.27
N ASN A 236 12.44 -13.16 2.38
CA ASN A 236 13.24 -13.35 1.17
C ASN A 236 13.15 -12.13 0.23
N LEU A 237 11.95 -11.58 0.03
CA LEU A 237 11.81 -10.37 -0.79
C LEU A 237 12.38 -9.13 -0.08
N LEU A 238 12.23 -9.02 1.24
CA LEU A 238 12.88 -7.96 2.03
C LEU A 238 14.40 -8.00 1.90
N ALA A 239 15.01 -9.18 1.95
CA ALA A 239 16.45 -9.35 1.79
C ALA A 239 16.92 -8.90 0.40
N LYS A 240 16.15 -9.21 -0.65
CA LYS A 240 16.43 -8.75 -2.02
C LYS A 240 16.33 -7.23 -2.11
N ALA A 241 15.26 -6.63 -1.59
CA ALA A 241 15.08 -5.17 -1.61
C ALA A 241 16.18 -4.43 -0.84
N LYS A 242 16.60 -4.96 0.32
CA LYS A 242 17.62 -4.36 1.18
C LYS A 242 18.95 -4.11 0.47
N THR A 243 19.34 -5.00 -0.43
CA THR A 243 20.63 -4.94 -1.15
C THR A 243 20.53 -4.30 -2.54
N ASP A 244 19.32 -3.99 -2.99
CA ASP A 244 19.07 -3.45 -4.32
C ASP A 244 19.01 -1.92 -4.29
N SER A 245 19.91 -1.27 -5.02
CA SER A 245 19.95 0.18 -5.21
C SER A 245 19.25 0.67 -6.50
N ASN A 246 18.76 -0.26 -7.33
CA ASN A 246 18.08 0.09 -8.58
C ASN A 246 16.69 0.67 -8.29
N LYS A 247 16.53 1.97 -8.53
CA LYS A 247 15.27 2.69 -8.35
C LYS A 247 14.18 2.35 -9.37
N ASP A 248 14.54 1.67 -10.47
CA ASP A 248 13.57 1.19 -11.45
C ASP A 248 12.97 -0.17 -11.09
N ASN A 249 13.39 -0.77 -9.99
CA ASN A 249 12.76 -1.94 -9.39
C ASN A 249 11.67 -1.49 -8.41
N VAL A 250 10.46 -2.01 -8.59
CA VAL A 250 9.30 -1.76 -7.72
C VAL A 250 9.06 -3.01 -6.88
N TYR A 251 9.22 -2.92 -5.57
CA TYR A 251 9.01 -4.04 -4.66
C TYR A 251 7.62 -3.96 -4.02
N VAL A 252 6.81 -4.99 -4.20
CA VAL A 252 5.47 -5.11 -3.58
C VAL A 252 5.40 -6.45 -2.86
N ASN A 253 5.25 -6.39 -1.54
CA ASN A 253 5.36 -7.53 -0.66
C ASN A 253 4.09 -7.69 0.18
N PHE A 254 3.27 -8.68 -0.14
CA PHE A 254 2.02 -8.95 0.57
C PHE A 254 2.27 -9.83 1.79
N LEU A 255 1.82 -9.37 2.95
CA LEU A 255 1.87 -10.14 4.20
C LEU A 255 0.59 -10.95 4.43
N SER A 256 -0.43 -10.72 3.58
CA SER A 256 -1.73 -11.35 3.68
C SER A 256 -1.70 -12.85 3.34
N VAL A 257 -2.56 -13.60 4.02
CA VAL A 257 -2.77 -15.04 3.80
C VAL A 257 -4.24 -15.30 3.60
N ALA A 258 -4.59 -16.11 2.60
CA ALA A 258 -5.95 -16.58 2.43
C ALA A 258 -6.32 -17.52 3.59
N SER A 259 -7.34 -17.11 4.36
CA SER A 259 -7.80 -17.85 5.53
C SER A 259 -8.37 -19.23 5.15
N GLY A 260 -8.11 -20.21 5.99
CA GLY A 260 -8.77 -21.53 5.92
C GLY A 260 -10.25 -21.52 6.34
N GLY A 261 -10.81 -20.35 6.66
CA GLY A 261 -12.23 -20.17 7.01
C GLY A 261 -12.61 -20.59 8.42
N SER A 262 -11.64 -20.77 9.32
CA SER A 262 -11.88 -21.07 10.74
C SER A 262 -11.39 -19.95 11.65
N ALA A 263 -11.89 -19.90 12.88
CA ALA A 263 -11.45 -18.92 13.86
C ALA A 263 -9.95 -19.01 14.17
N PHE A 264 -9.36 -20.19 14.07
CA PHE A 264 -7.92 -20.41 14.29
C PHE A 264 -7.08 -20.04 13.07
N ASN A 265 -7.67 -20.03 11.88
CA ASN A 265 -7.04 -19.69 10.62
C ASN A 265 -7.74 -18.46 10.00
N SER A 266 -8.05 -17.47 10.82
CA SER A 266 -8.62 -16.20 10.37
C SER A 266 -7.53 -15.27 9.85
N THR A 267 -7.92 -14.30 9.02
CA THR A 267 -7.04 -13.20 8.58
C THR A 267 -6.42 -12.48 9.78
N TYR A 268 -7.20 -12.29 10.85
CA TYR A 268 -6.71 -11.70 12.11
C TYR A 268 -5.61 -12.55 12.77
N ASN A 269 -5.81 -13.87 12.87
CA ASN A 269 -4.81 -14.74 13.49
C ASN A 269 -3.52 -14.82 12.68
N TYR A 270 -3.60 -14.86 11.35
CA TYR A 270 -2.40 -14.78 10.51
C TYR A 270 -1.67 -13.45 10.68
N ALA A 271 -2.39 -12.33 10.67
CA ALA A 271 -1.80 -11.01 10.86
C ALA A 271 -1.16 -10.87 12.25
N SER A 272 -1.78 -11.41 13.30
CA SER A 272 -1.24 -11.38 14.67
C SER A 272 0.09 -12.12 14.83
N HIS A 273 0.37 -13.08 13.96
CA HIS A 273 1.64 -13.82 13.92
C HIS A 273 2.65 -13.18 12.96
N ILE A 274 2.22 -12.85 11.75
CA ILE A 274 3.12 -12.40 10.68
C ILE A 274 3.58 -10.96 10.87
N ASN A 275 2.67 -10.04 11.20
CA ASN A 275 3.00 -8.61 11.30
C ASN A 275 4.06 -8.34 12.39
N PRO A 276 3.98 -8.88 13.62
CA PRO A 276 5.02 -8.68 14.62
C PRO A 276 6.40 -9.23 14.22
N GLU A 277 6.44 -10.40 13.59
CA GLU A 277 7.70 -11.01 13.14
C GLU A 277 8.38 -10.17 12.04
N ILE A 278 7.60 -9.66 11.10
CA ILE A 278 8.14 -8.81 10.03
C ILE A 278 8.52 -7.43 10.57
N ALA A 279 7.74 -6.85 11.49
CA ALA A 279 8.10 -5.60 12.17
C ALA A 279 9.47 -5.71 12.86
N LYS A 280 9.70 -6.81 13.58
CA LYS A 280 10.98 -7.11 14.22
C LYS A 280 12.13 -7.20 13.22
N THR A 281 11.90 -7.82 12.06
CA THR A 281 12.90 -7.92 10.98
C THR A 281 13.23 -6.55 10.39
N ILE A 282 12.23 -5.71 10.13
CA ILE A 282 12.43 -4.36 9.60
C ILE A 282 13.22 -3.51 10.60
N LYS A 283 12.85 -3.54 11.88
CA LYS A 283 13.55 -2.83 12.94
C LYS A 283 15.02 -3.26 13.04
N ALA A 284 15.31 -4.54 12.99
CA ALA A 284 16.68 -5.07 13.00
C ALA A 284 17.49 -4.66 11.76
N ASN A 285 16.84 -4.49 10.60
CA ASN A 285 17.49 -4.03 9.38
C ASN A 285 17.82 -2.53 9.38
N GLY A 286 17.22 -1.74 10.27
CA GLY A 286 17.44 -0.30 10.38
C GLY A 286 16.96 0.47 9.14
N LYS A 287 17.74 1.45 8.71
CA LYS A 287 17.43 2.32 7.56
C LYS A 287 17.73 1.61 6.23
N ALA A 288 16.98 0.58 5.91
CA ALA A 288 17.14 -0.24 4.72
C ALA A 288 15.89 -0.18 3.83
N ARG A 289 16.06 -0.43 2.54
CA ARG A 289 14.94 -0.52 1.60
C ARG A 289 14.09 -1.75 1.92
N THR A 290 12.80 -1.54 2.08
CA THR A 290 11.81 -2.60 2.27
C THR A 290 10.91 -2.78 1.05
N GLY A 291 10.78 -1.76 0.22
CA GLY A 291 9.71 -1.66 -0.77
C GLY A 291 8.36 -1.33 -0.12
N TRP A 292 7.30 -1.66 -0.80
CA TRP A 292 5.92 -1.45 -0.35
C TRP A 292 5.40 -2.74 0.28
N LEU A 293 5.06 -2.68 1.56
CA LEU A 293 4.54 -3.82 2.31
C LEU A 293 3.04 -3.68 2.50
N ILE A 294 2.29 -4.65 2.03
CA ILE A 294 0.83 -4.63 1.99
C ILE A 294 0.32 -5.61 3.04
N VAL A 295 -0.29 -5.08 4.11
CA VAL A 295 -0.55 -5.83 5.32
C VAL A 295 -2.05 -5.93 5.63
N ASP A 296 -2.42 -6.99 6.33
CA ASP A 296 -3.71 -7.10 6.98
C ASP A 296 -3.66 -6.38 8.33
N TYR A 297 -4.77 -5.80 8.75
CA TYR A 297 -4.91 -5.05 10.01
C TYR A 297 -3.85 -3.95 10.15
N ALA A 298 -3.66 -3.15 9.09
CA ALA A 298 -2.74 -2.01 9.08
C ALA A 298 -3.12 -0.99 10.15
N GLY A 299 -2.13 -0.60 10.95
CA GLY A 299 -2.31 0.31 12.07
C GLY A 299 -2.91 -0.33 13.34
N TYR A 300 -3.12 -1.65 13.33
CA TYR A 300 -3.45 -2.41 14.54
C TYR A 300 -2.16 -2.87 15.23
N THR A 301 -2.06 -2.64 16.53
CA THR A 301 -0.90 -3.05 17.32
C THR A 301 -1.30 -4.10 18.35
N TRP A 302 -0.66 -5.27 18.30
CA TRP A 302 -0.87 -6.31 19.30
C TRP A 302 -0.08 -5.96 20.58
N PRO A 303 -0.66 -6.13 21.77
CA PRO A 303 0.01 -5.79 23.03
C PRO A 303 1.38 -6.47 23.16
N GLY A 304 2.41 -5.67 23.47
CA GLY A 304 3.79 -6.16 23.64
C GLY A 304 4.60 -6.30 22.35
N TYR A 305 4.04 -5.91 21.21
CA TYR A 305 4.72 -5.98 19.91
C TYR A 305 4.86 -4.60 19.26
N ASP A 306 5.88 -4.45 18.43
CA ASP A 306 6.05 -3.24 17.60
C ASP A 306 4.97 -3.18 16.50
N ASP A 307 4.52 -1.97 16.19
CA ASP A 307 3.58 -1.74 15.09
C ASP A 307 4.32 -1.78 13.74
N ILE A 308 3.90 -2.67 12.85
CA ILE A 308 4.55 -2.84 11.55
C ILE A 308 4.49 -1.57 10.69
N VAL A 309 3.39 -0.82 10.72
CA VAL A 309 3.26 0.43 9.97
C VAL A 309 4.30 1.44 10.44
N SER A 310 4.47 1.59 11.75
CA SER A 310 5.48 2.47 12.35
C SER A 310 6.90 2.05 11.98
N GLU A 311 7.20 0.76 12.02
CA GLU A 311 8.54 0.25 11.65
C GLU A 311 8.86 0.45 10.17
N ILE A 312 7.89 0.31 9.28
CA ILE A 312 8.07 0.61 7.85
C ILE A 312 8.33 2.10 7.66
N ILE A 313 7.55 2.97 8.30
CA ILE A 313 7.75 4.43 8.23
C ILE A 313 9.15 4.79 8.72
N ASP A 314 9.53 4.30 9.88
CA ASP A 314 10.80 4.63 10.53
C ASP A 314 12.03 4.03 9.81
N SER A 315 11.85 3.04 8.94
CA SER A 315 12.92 2.50 8.09
C SER A 315 13.32 3.45 6.95
N ASN A 316 12.55 4.49 6.67
CA ASN A 316 12.92 5.52 5.71
C ASN A 316 14.05 6.42 6.23
N LYS A 317 14.84 6.94 5.29
CA LYS A 317 15.99 7.83 5.57
C LYS A 317 15.60 9.28 5.50
#